data_f81896433a632c9bd8b417db10216ad9
#
_entry.id   f81896433a632c9bd8b417db10216ad9
#
_cell.length_a   1.000
_cell.length_b   1.000
_cell.length_c   1.000
_cell.angle_alpha   90.00
_cell.angle_beta   90.00
_cell.angle_gamma   90.00
#
_symmetry.space_group_name_H-M   'P 1'
#
loop_
_entity.id
_entity.type
_entity.pdbx_description
1 polymer ?
#
loop_
_entity_poly.entity_id
_entity_poly.type
_entity_poly.pdbx_seq_one_letter_code
_entity_poly.pdbx_strand_id
1 'polypeptide(L)'
;MRKAQLRDAFVRSAVYERRFLAKNPWDFAMVIWIPLVTVLLIWWIFSQTQITNLPIGVIDQDNSPIANTAVRYLEASPDITVRQLYHSPAAAEAAILQRDIYAVVIIPEDFSRNILSSKPAPLILQVNAQYGTHSGIIQKSVQSVAGTLSAGVEIQRLVKQGMAPSQAAIAYSPISIQRISLFNEATDYQQFLASTVIPALLHILAMVIGATTIGRELRDRRIGRWYTFIDTGRPDLTALVDSDTVSTLDHKQSRSDATKPLAAIKKTQQVSIAVLVFGLLGKYFWPMLAYSIWSALALWLATPQQAVALASIIVTYIGLVLLMMLSFWLGAIFTLGSFSLRMGLSSTGFISAPSYAFAGVTFPYIAISDSAQHWSNALPLTHYLKLHIAQLQMNAPVAISLPIIYGLTLATIIAMGLTAVLSKRALAHPERWGAR
;
A
#
# COMPACT_ATOMS: atom_id res chain seq x y z
N MET A 1 1.85 25.73 -37.41
CA MET A 1 1.61 26.63 -36.27
C MET A 1 1.05 25.90 -35.02
N ARG A 2 -0.05 25.16 -35.13
CA ARG A 2 -0.73 24.53 -33.97
C ARG A 2 0.16 23.52 -33.17
N LYS A 3 0.96 22.67 -33.84
CA LYS A 3 1.87 21.70 -33.14
C LYS A 3 2.98 22.37 -32.37
N ALA A 4 3.58 23.44 -32.89
CA ALA A 4 4.61 24.20 -32.19
C ALA A 4 4.04 24.85 -30.91
N GLN A 5 2.85 25.44 -30.98
CA GLN A 5 2.15 26.03 -29.83
C GLN A 5 1.89 25.02 -28.70
N LEU A 6 1.47 23.79 -29.05
CA LEU A 6 1.22 22.73 -28.04
C LEU A 6 2.51 22.28 -27.34
N ARG A 7 3.58 22.07 -28.11
CA ARG A 7 4.91 21.75 -27.55
C ARG A 7 5.41 22.86 -26.64
N ASP A 8 5.25 24.11 -27.08
CA ASP A 8 5.67 25.27 -26.30
C ASP A 8 4.88 25.40 -24.99
N ALA A 9 3.56 25.15 -25.02
CA ALA A 9 2.73 25.11 -23.80
C ALA A 9 3.22 24.07 -22.79
N PHE A 10 3.56 22.86 -23.25
CA PHE A 10 4.17 21.82 -22.42
C PHE A 10 5.49 22.28 -21.81
N VAL A 11 6.43 22.72 -22.65
CA VAL A 11 7.79 23.11 -22.20
C VAL A 11 7.74 24.28 -21.20
N ARG A 12 6.94 25.31 -21.50
CA ARG A 12 6.78 26.47 -20.61
C ARG A 12 6.23 26.06 -19.26
N SER A 13 5.20 25.20 -19.23
CA SER A 13 4.63 24.71 -17.99
C SER A 13 5.60 23.83 -17.20
N ALA A 14 6.37 22.97 -17.87
CA ALA A 14 7.39 22.13 -17.22
C ALA A 14 8.54 22.98 -16.63
N VAL A 15 8.99 24.03 -17.34
CA VAL A 15 10.01 24.95 -16.83
C VAL A 15 9.48 25.76 -15.64
N TYR A 16 8.22 26.23 -15.71
CA TYR A 16 7.57 26.91 -14.60
C TYR A 16 7.55 26.04 -13.35
N GLU A 17 7.09 24.80 -13.49
CA GLU A 17 6.99 23.85 -12.37
C GLU A 17 8.37 23.50 -11.77
N ARG A 18 9.40 23.27 -12.62
CA ARG A 18 10.76 23.03 -12.15
C ARG A 18 11.29 24.18 -11.30
N ARG A 19 11.07 25.44 -11.75
CA ARG A 19 11.47 26.62 -10.99
C ARG A 19 10.72 26.76 -9.67
N PHE A 20 9.42 26.43 -9.69
CA PHE A 20 8.62 26.42 -8.48
C PHE A 20 9.15 25.41 -7.45
N LEU A 21 9.35 24.16 -7.87
CA LEU A 21 9.88 23.11 -7.00
C LEU A 21 11.27 23.46 -6.44
N ALA A 22 12.14 24.07 -7.25
CA ALA A 22 13.47 24.47 -6.80
C ALA A 22 13.43 25.56 -5.70
N LYS A 23 12.39 26.41 -5.66
CA LYS A 23 12.23 27.48 -4.68
C LYS A 23 11.41 27.06 -3.44
N ASN A 24 10.63 26.00 -3.53
CA ASN A 24 9.73 25.55 -2.46
C ASN A 24 10.21 24.19 -1.92
N PRO A 25 11.02 24.18 -0.84
CA PRO A 25 11.63 22.96 -0.31
C PRO A 25 10.60 21.93 0.16
N TRP A 26 9.43 22.38 0.63
CA TRP A 26 8.35 21.48 1.06
C TRP A 26 7.72 20.74 -0.12
N ASP A 27 7.36 21.44 -1.20
CA ASP A 27 6.82 20.80 -2.41
C ASP A 27 7.86 19.89 -3.07
N PHE A 28 9.12 20.29 -3.07
CA PHE A 28 10.22 19.45 -3.53
C PHE A 28 10.37 18.18 -2.68
N ALA A 29 10.27 18.31 -1.35
CA ALA A 29 10.33 17.15 -0.45
C ALA A 29 9.18 16.17 -0.69
N MET A 30 7.96 16.67 -0.93
CA MET A 30 6.79 15.84 -1.25
C MET A 30 6.97 15.03 -2.55
N VAL A 31 7.71 15.57 -3.52
CA VAL A 31 7.96 14.89 -4.80
C VAL A 31 9.14 13.92 -4.72
N ILE A 32 10.18 14.25 -3.97
CA ILE A 32 11.46 13.51 -3.97
C ILE A 32 11.68 12.76 -2.67
N TRP A 33 11.77 13.46 -1.53
CA TRP A 33 12.24 12.85 -0.28
C TRP A 33 11.20 12.01 0.42
N ILE A 34 9.95 12.47 0.50
CA ILE A 34 8.89 11.75 1.22
C ILE A 34 8.58 10.40 0.55
N PRO A 35 8.38 10.30 -0.78
CA PRO A 35 8.18 8.99 -1.42
C PRO A 35 9.38 8.07 -1.28
N LEU A 36 10.62 8.59 -1.42
CA LEU A 36 11.84 7.80 -1.24
C LEU A 36 11.91 7.21 0.16
N VAL A 37 11.76 8.07 1.18
CA VAL A 37 11.76 7.62 2.59
C VAL A 37 10.64 6.63 2.84
N THR A 38 9.44 6.85 2.29
CA THR A 38 8.31 5.93 2.42
C THR A 38 8.63 4.55 1.86
N VAL A 39 9.18 4.48 0.64
CA VAL A 39 9.56 3.19 0.01
C VAL A 39 10.61 2.47 0.85
N LEU A 40 11.69 3.15 1.22
CA LEU A 40 12.79 2.54 1.96
C LEU A 40 12.39 2.15 3.39
N LEU A 41 11.62 3.01 4.07
CA LEU A 41 11.16 2.77 5.44
C LEU A 41 10.24 1.54 5.52
N ILE A 42 9.24 1.48 4.65
CA ILE A 42 8.31 0.33 4.64
C ILE A 42 9.06 -0.95 4.27
N TRP A 43 9.95 -0.90 3.29
CA TRP A 43 10.77 -2.07 2.95
C TRP A 43 11.64 -2.53 4.11
N TRP A 44 12.24 -1.59 4.84
CA TRP A 44 13.07 -1.88 6.02
C TRP A 44 12.25 -2.42 7.20
N ILE A 45 11.05 -1.88 7.48
CA ILE A 45 10.19 -2.37 8.57
C ILE A 45 9.88 -3.87 8.41
N PHE A 46 9.64 -4.32 7.17
CA PHE A 46 9.34 -5.72 6.88
C PHE A 46 10.56 -6.57 6.52
N SER A 47 11.79 -6.09 6.77
CA SER A 47 13.04 -6.78 6.38
C SER A 47 13.25 -8.14 7.05
N GLN A 48 12.59 -8.40 8.18
CA GLN A 48 12.62 -9.69 8.86
C GLN A 48 11.68 -10.73 8.25
N THR A 49 11.30 -10.58 7.06
CA THR A 49 10.51 -11.47 6.17
C THR A 49 9.52 -12.44 6.84
N GLN A 50 9.92 -13.14 7.89
CA GLN A 50 9.12 -14.14 8.62
C GLN A 50 8.88 -13.72 10.08
N ILE A 51 7.71 -14.09 10.59
CA ILE A 51 7.39 -13.95 12.00
C ILE A 51 7.85 -15.21 12.71
N THR A 52 8.92 -15.11 13.49
CA THR A 52 9.51 -16.19 14.27
C THR A 52 9.52 -15.82 15.75
N ASN A 53 9.78 -16.82 16.61
CA ASN A 53 9.96 -16.61 18.06
C ASN A 53 8.77 -15.91 18.74
N LEU A 54 7.52 -16.25 18.34
CA LEU A 54 6.34 -15.71 19.00
C LEU A 54 6.29 -16.18 20.47
N PRO A 55 6.27 -15.27 21.45
CA PRO A 55 6.31 -15.64 22.85
C PRO A 55 5.00 -16.30 23.29
N ILE A 56 5.13 -17.49 23.88
CA ILE A 56 4.04 -18.24 24.51
C ILE A 56 4.38 -18.57 25.95
N GLY A 57 3.35 -18.78 26.76
CA GLY A 57 3.48 -19.37 28.10
C GLY A 57 3.14 -20.84 28.11
N VAL A 58 3.61 -21.58 29.11
CA VAL A 58 3.20 -22.96 29.36
C VAL A 58 2.79 -23.10 30.82
N ILE A 59 1.70 -23.82 31.06
CA ILE A 59 1.29 -24.27 32.40
C ILE A 59 1.34 -25.79 32.39
N ASP A 60 2.34 -26.35 33.07
CA ASP A 60 2.46 -27.80 33.24
C ASP A 60 1.91 -28.20 34.61
N GLN A 61 0.75 -28.90 34.60
CA GLN A 61 0.11 -29.44 35.80
C GLN A 61 0.44 -30.92 36.04
N ASP A 62 0.96 -31.63 34.99
CA ASP A 62 1.27 -33.04 35.04
C ASP A 62 2.68 -33.34 35.58
N ASN A 63 3.63 -32.43 35.35
CA ASN A 63 5.03 -32.53 35.81
C ASN A 63 5.72 -33.87 35.49
N SER A 64 5.32 -34.52 34.38
CA SER A 64 5.84 -35.82 33.97
C SER A 64 6.95 -35.74 32.93
N PRO A 65 7.71 -36.83 32.67
CA PRO A 65 8.66 -36.89 31.57
C PRO A 65 8.03 -36.68 30.19
N ILE A 66 6.76 -37.06 30.01
CA ILE A 66 6.00 -36.87 28.76
C ILE A 66 5.62 -35.40 28.62
N ALA A 67 5.14 -34.75 29.66
CA ALA A 67 4.88 -33.30 29.69
C ALA A 67 6.14 -32.49 29.40
N ASN A 68 7.27 -32.82 30.07
CA ASN A 68 8.55 -32.21 29.77
C ASN A 68 9.01 -32.39 28.32
N THR A 69 8.65 -33.53 27.69
CA THR A 69 8.95 -33.75 26.26
C THR A 69 8.08 -32.85 25.38
N ALA A 70 6.81 -32.65 25.73
CA ALA A 70 5.92 -31.71 25.04
C ALA A 70 6.46 -30.27 25.12
N VAL A 71 6.91 -29.83 26.30
CA VAL A 71 7.53 -28.51 26.48
C VAL A 71 8.77 -28.35 25.61
N ARG A 72 9.66 -29.33 25.59
CA ARG A 72 10.86 -29.30 24.73
C ARG A 72 10.53 -29.25 23.24
N TYR A 73 9.45 -29.90 22.80
CA TYR A 73 9.02 -29.82 21.40
C TYR A 73 8.43 -28.44 21.06
N LEU A 74 7.76 -27.79 22.02
CA LEU A 74 7.34 -26.40 21.88
C LEU A 74 8.54 -25.46 21.76
N GLU A 75 9.56 -25.63 22.61
CA GLU A 75 10.79 -24.86 22.57
C GLU A 75 11.63 -25.06 21.29
N ALA A 76 11.57 -26.26 20.72
CA ALA A 76 12.25 -26.60 19.47
C ALA A 76 11.54 -26.09 18.21
N SER A 77 10.32 -25.54 18.33
CA SER A 77 9.58 -25.00 17.19
C SER A 77 10.13 -23.63 16.77
N PRO A 78 10.46 -23.41 15.51
CA PRO A 78 11.08 -22.15 15.06
C PRO A 78 10.15 -20.94 15.12
N ASP A 79 8.83 -21.18 15.08
CA ASP A 79 7.83 -20.11 15.02
C ASP A 79 7.48 -19.54 16.40
N ILE A 80 7.71 -20.30 17.47
CA ILE A 80 7.29 -19.96 18.85
C ILE A 80 8.47 -20.06 19.82
N THR A 81 8.39 -19.31 20.92
CA THR A 81 9.36 -19.37 22.01
C THR A 81 8.62 -19.46 23.35
N VAL A 82 8.93 -20.50 24.15
CA VAL A 82 8.42 -20.61 25.51
C VAL A 82 9.15 -19.59 26.37
N ARG A 83 8.44 -18.49 26.70
CA ARG A 83 9.03 -17.39 27.47
C ARG A 83 9.14 -17.73 28.95
N GLN A 84 8.11 -18.39 29.49
CA GLN A 84 8.03 -18.71 30.90
C GLN A 84 7.04 -19.86 31.19
N LEU A 85 7.33 -20.63 32.22
CA LEU A 85 6.37 -21.56 32.82
C LEU A 85 5.54 -20.81 33.87
N TYR A 86 4.24 -20.86 33.77
CA TYR A 86 3.30 -20.23 34.67
C TYR A 86 2.69 -21.26 35.62
N HIS A 87 2.49 -20.87 36.89
CA HIS A 87 1.91 -21.75 37.89
C HIS A 87 0.40 -21.59 38.04
N SER A 88 -0.19 -20.55 37.42
CA SER A 88 -1.63 -20.32 37.47
C SER A 88 -2.18 -19.73 36.17
N PRO A 89 -3.43 -20.05 35.78
CA PRO A 89 -4.09 -19.43 34.65
C PRO A 89 -4.19 -17.91 34.76
N ALA A 90 -4.44 -17.38 35.95
CA ALA A 90 -4.55 -15.94 36.17
C ALA A 90 -3.22 -15.18 35.89
N ALA A 91 -2.07 -15.77 36.22
CA ALA A 91 -0.78 -15.17 35.92
C ALA A 91 -0.49 -15.19 34.40
N ALA A 92 -0.87 -16.27 33.72
CA ALA A 92 -0.74 -16.35 32.27
C ALA A 92 -1.69 -15.37 31.55
N GLU A 93 -2.92 -15.22 32.02
CA GLU A 93 -3.87 -14.23 31.49
C GLU A 93 -3.37 -12.81 31.66
N ALA A 94 -2.82 -12.47 32.83
CA ALA A 94 -2.20 -11.16 33.06
C ALA A 94 -1.05 -10.88 32.08
N ALA A 95 -0.21 -11.87 31.79
CA ALA A 95 0.87 -11.77 30.81
C ALA A 95 0.33 -11.61 29.36
N ILE A 96 -0.78 -12.24 29.00
CA ILE A 96 -1.46 -12.03 27.72
C ILE A 96 -1.99 -10.59 27.61
N LEU A 97 -2.60 -10.07 28.68
CA LEU A 97 -3.11 -8.71 28.72
C LEU A 97 -1.99 -7.65 28.64
N GLN A 98 -0.84 -7.94 29.22
CA GLN A 98 0.37 -7.11 29.15
C GLN A 98 1.12 -7.25 27.81
N ARG A 99 0.72 -8.20 26.96
CA ARG A 99 1.37 -8.54 25.68
C ARG A 99 2.76 -9.14 25.83
N ASP A 100 3.08 -9.71 26.98
CA ASP A 100 4.33 -10.45 27.19
C ASP A 100 4.33 -11.79 26.49
N ILE A 101 3.14 -12.39 26.35
CA ILE A 101 2.87 -13.60 25.58
C ILE A 101 1.58 -13.45 24.77
N TYR A 102 1.47 -14.19 23.67
CA TYR A 102 0.26 -14.20 22.79
C TYR A 102 -0.64 -15.41 23.00
N ALA A 103 -0.14 -16.43 23.66
CA ALA A 103 -0.88 -17.66 23.94
C ALA A 103 -0.31 -18.36 25.17
N VAL A 104 -1.11 -19.25 25.72
CA VAL A 104 -0.69 -20.20 26.76
C VAL A 104 -1.09 -21.62 26.36
N VAL A 105 -0.17 -22.57 26.54
CA VAL A 105 -0.40 -24.01 26.40
C VAL A 105 -0.52 -24.60 27.81
N ILE A 106 -1.64 -25.28 28.08
CA ILE A 106 -1.88 -25.93 29.35
C ILE A 106 -1.79 -27.43 29.14
N ILE A 107 -0.94 -28.09 29.91
CA ILE A 107 -0.81 -29.54 30.02
C ILE A 107 -1.55 -29.94 31.29
N PRO A 108 -2.76 -30.55 31.18
CA PRO A 108 -3.59 -30.90 32.35
C PRO A 108 -2.94 -31.95 33.24
N GLU A 109 -3.39 -32.02 34.50
CA GLU A 109 -3.14 -33.16 35.40
C GLU A 109 -3.56 -34.47 34.69
N ASP A 110 -2.90 -35.56 34.98
CA ASP A 110 -3.17 -36.88 34.37
C ASP A 110 -2.83 -36.97 32.85
N PHE A 111 -2.19 -36.01 32.24
CA PHE A 111 -1.83 -36.03 30.82
C PHE A 111 -1.04 -37.29 30.48
N SER A 112 0.02 -37.58 31.22
CA SER A 112 0.85 -38.77 31.03
C SER A 112 0.10 -40.07 31.36
N ARG A 113 -0.72 -40.09 32.42
CA ARG A 113 -1.52 -41.25 32.82
C ARG A 113 -2.52 -41.61 31.70
N ASN A 114 -3.18 -40.61 31.14
CA ASN A 114 -4.13 -40.81 30.05
C ASN A 114 -3.46 -41.38 28.81
N ILE A 115 -2.28 -40.84 28.42
CA ILE A 115 -1.48 -41.36 27.30
C ILE A 115 -1.13 -42.83 27.54
N LEU A 116 -0.60 -43.18 28.70
CA LEU A 116 -0.18 -44.54 29.03
C LEU A 116 -1.36 -45.51 29.11
N SER A 117 -2.55 -45.00 29.46
CA SER A 117 -3.79 -45.80 29.53
C SER A 117 -4.57 -45.80 28.20
N SER A 118 -4.02 -45.27 27.10
CA SER A 118 -4.69 -45.15 25.80
C SER A 118 -6.01 -44.34 25.87
N LYS A 119 -6.08 -43.37 26.75
CA LYS A 119 -7.19 -42.42 26.88
C LYS A 119 -6.88 -41.11 26.22
N PRO A 120 -7.90 -40.29 25.83
CA PRO A 120 -7.67 -38.96 25.33
C PRO A 120 -6.86 -38.08 26.31
N ALA A 121 -5.79 -37.46 25.84
CA ALA A 121 -4.93 -36.58 26.60
C ALA A 121 -4.80 -35.23 25.85
N PRO A 122 -5.74 -34.30 26.07
CA PRO A 122 -5.73 -33.03 25.35
C PRO A 122 -4.62 -32.11 25.82
N LEU A 123 -3.95 -31.41 24.88
CA LEU A 123 -3.24 -30.16 25.14
C LEU A 123 -4.22 -29.01 24.94
N ILE A 124 -4.36 -28.14 25.93
CA ILE A 124 -5.28 -27.01 25.86
C ILE A 124 -4.49 -25.79 25.43
N LEU A 125 -4.87 -25.22 24.29
CA LEU A 125 -4.26 -23.98 23.78
C LEU A 125 -5.26 -22.84 23.91
N GLN A 126 -4.89 -21.81 24.66
CA GLN A 126 -5.60 -20.53 24.75
C GLN A 126 -4.80 -19.47 23.99
N VAL A 127 -5.40 -18.83 23.01
CA VAL A 127 -4.73 -17.83 22.17
C VAL A 127 -5.46 -16.49 22.20
N ASN A 128 -4.71 -15.40 22.08
CA ASN A 128 -5.27 -14.09 21.89
C ASN A 128 -5.67 -13.92 20.39
N ALA A 129 -6.94 -14.18 20.07
CA ALA A 129 -7.47 -14.13 18.72
C ALA A 129 -7.58 -12.71 18.14
N GLN A 130 -7.37 -11.65 18.95
CA GLN A 130 -7.28 -10.27 18.45
C GLN A 130 -6.08 -10.09 17.50
N TYR A 131 -5.04 -10.88 17.68
CA TYR A 131 -3.86 -10.92 16.83
C TYR A 131 -3.94 -12.12 15.87
N GLY A 132 -4.88 -12.06 14.89
CA GLY A 132 -5.22 -13.19 14.02
C GLY A 132 -4.03 -13.88 13.37
N THR A 133 -3.06 -13.13 12.85
CA THR A 133 -1.84 -13.68 12.26
C THR A 133 -0.98 -14.44 13.29
N HIS A 134 -0.72 -13.84 14.45
CA HIS A 134 0.08 -14.46 15.51
C HIS A 134 -0.62 -15.73 16.01
N SER A 135 -1.93 -15.64 16.28
CA SER A 135 -2.71 -16.79 16.76
C SER A 135 -2.72 -17.94 15.74
N GLY A 136 -2.83 -17.65 14.44
CA GLY A 136 -2.78 -18.66 13.38
C GLY A 136 -1.43 -19.38 13.30
N ILE A 137 -0.32 -18.66 13.43
CA ILE A 137 1.03 -19.24 13.44
C ILE A 137 1.20 -20.12 14.69
N ILE A 138 0.84 -19.61 15.88
CA ILE A 138 0.94 -20.36 17.14
C ILE A 138 0.10 -21.62 17.10
N GLN A 139 -1.17 -21.54 16.64
CA GLN A 139 -2.04 -22.71 16.52
C GLN A 139 -1.43 -23.78 15.62
N LYS A 140 -0.91 -23.40 14.45
CA LYS A 140 -0.25 -24.31 13.51
C LYS A 140 0.97 -24.99 14.15
N SER A 141 1.80 -24.23 14.86
CA SER A 141 3.01 -24.76 15.50
C SER A 141 2.67 -25.71 16.66
N VAL A 142 1.74 -25.34 17.54
CA VAL A 142 1.29 -26.21 18.63
C VAL A 142 0.60 -27.48 18.12
N GLN A 143 -0.20 -27.37 17.05
CA GLN A 143 -0.82 -28.53 16.41
C GLN A 143 0.23 -29.48 15.80
N SER A 144 1.28 -28.94 15.19
CA SER A 144 2.40 -29.73 14.66
C SER A 144 3.14 -30.48 15.78
N VAL A 145 3.41 -29.80 16.90
CA VAL A 145 4.04 -30.39 18.09
C VAL A 145 3.15 -31.50 18.67
N ALA A 146 1.85 -31.25 18.86
CA ALA A 146 0.91 -32.25 19.36
C ALA A 146 0.84 -33.48 18.43
N GLY A 147 0.81 -33.25 17.10
CA GLY A 147 0.83 -34.32 16.11
C GLY A 147 2.11 -35.18 16.17
N THR A 148 3.28 -34.52 16.30
CA THR A 148 4.58 -35.19 16.41
C THR A 148 4.68 -36.02 17.70
N LEU A 149 4.22 -35.46 18.81
CA LEU A 149 4.19 -36.16 20.09
C LEU A 149 3.27 -37.38 20.04
N SER A 150 2.06 -37.19 19.50
CA SER A 150 1.09 -38.26 19.35
C SER A 150 1.60 -39.41 18.47
N ALA A 151 2.23 -39.07 17.31
CA ALA A 151 2.86 -40.03 16.43
C ALA A 151 3.97 -40.82 17.15
N GLY A 152 4.83 -40.12 17.89
CA GLY A 152 5.95 -40.72 18.62
C GLY A 152 5.45 -41.74 19.65
N VAL A 153 4.44 -41.37 20.43
CA VAL A 153 3.83 -42.25 21.44
C VAL A 153 3.20 -43.47 20.81
N GLU A 154 2.37 -43.30 19.78
CA GLU A 154 1.63 -44.42 19.16
C GLU A 154 2.56 -45.38 18.40
N ILE A 155 3.53 -44.85 17.65
CA ILE A 155 4.53 -45.67 16.96
C ILE A 155 5.31 -46.51 17.99
N GLN A 156 5.75 -45.92 19.10
CA GLN A 156 6.44 -46.66 20.16
C GLN A 156 5.57 -47.74 20.76
N ARG A 157 4.26 -47.48 20.95
CA ARG A 157 3.30 -48.49 21.43
C ARG A 157 3.20 -49.65 20.48
N LEU A 158 3.01 -49.41 19.18
CA LEU A 158 2.90 -50.45 18.15
C LEU A 158 4.18 -51.28 18.01
N VAL A 159 5.35 -50.62 18.11
CA VAL A 159 6.64 -51.33 18.12
C VAL A 159 6.78 -52.25 19.33
N LYS A 160 6.38 -51.80 20.52
CA LYS A 160 6.35 -52.66 21.73
C LYS A 160 5.38 -53.83 21.61
N GLN A 161 4.37 -53.73 20.77
CA GLN A 161 3.44 -54.86 20.43
C GLN A 161 4.01 -55.81 19.36
N GLY A 162 5.25 -55.61 18.92
CA GLY A 162 5.96 -56.48 17.97
C GLY A 162 5.90 -56.01 16.49
N MET A 163 5.38 -54.84 16.22
CA MET A 163 5.30 -54.30 14.87
C MET A 163 6.66 -53.73 14.45
N ALA A 164 7.09 -53.91 13.21
CA ALA A 164 8.29 -53.25 12.71
C ALA A 164 8.09 -51.73 12.65
N PRO A 165 9.13 -50.90 12.94
CA PRO A 165 8.98 -49.42 13.00
C PRO A 165 8.37 -48.79 11.74
N SER A 166 8.70 -49.29 10.56
CA SER A 166 8.13 -48.79 9.29
C SER A 166 6.64 -49.15 9.14
N GLN A 167 6.25 -50.36 9.57
CA GLN A 167 4.84 -50.78 9.58
C GLN A 167 4.02 -50.01 10.63
N ALA A 168 4.59 -49.77 11.81
CA ALA A 168 3.96 -48.97 12.86
C ALA A 168 3.69 -47.53 12.41
N ALA A 169 4.63 -46.91 11.66
CA ALA A 169 4.43 -45.56 11.11
C ALA A 169 3.28 -45.53 10.08
N ILE A 170 3.17 -46.54 9.20
CA ILE A 170 2.09 -46.64 8.22
C ILE A 170 0.76 -46.91 8.92
N ALA A 171 0.74 -47.80 9.92
CA ALA A 171 -0.45 -48.13 10.69
C ALA A 171 -0.99 -46.94 11.50
N TYR A 172 -0.10 -46.10 12.02
CA TYR A 172 -0.48 -44.87 12.72
C TYR A 172 -1.19 -43.87 11.80
N SER A 173 -0.65 -43.63 10.58
CA SER A 173 -1.22 -42.64 9.66
C SER A 173 -1.31 -43.20 8.24
N PRO A 174 -2.33 -44.08 7.96
CA PRO A 174 -2.52 -44.63 6.62
C PRO A 174 -2.90 -43.59 5.57
N ILE A 175 -3.45 -42.44 6.01
CA ILE A 175 -3.77 -41.30 5.16
C ILE A 175 -2.83 -40.14 5.54
N SER A 176 -2.00 -39.70 4.60
CA SER A 176 -1.10 -38.56 4.77
C SER A 176 -1.56 -37.41 3.89
N ILE A 177 -1.41 -36.18 4.41
CA ILE A 177 -1.66 -34.97 3.64
C ILE A 177 -0.33 -34.48 3.12
N GLN A 178 -0.13 -34.53 1.80
CA GLN A 178 0.99 -33.88 1.14
C GLN A 178 0.60 -32.44 0.82
N ARG A 179 1.13 -31.48 1.58
CA ARG A 179 0.89 -30.05 1.36
C ARG A 179 1.95 -29.49 0.43
N ILE A 180 1.52 -28.92 -0.69
CA ILE A 180 2.36 -28.19 -1.64
C ILE A 180 1.88 -26.73 -1.64
N SER A 181 2.71 -25.81 -1.19
CA SER A 181 2.45 -24.36 -1.32
C SER A 181 2.86 -23.92 -2.72
N LEU A 182 1.95 -23.33 -3.49
CA LEU A 182 2.21 -22.91 -4.87
C LEU A 182 2.93 -21.55 -4.94
N PHE A 183 2.58 -20.64 -4.05
CA PHE A 183 3.10 -19.28 -4.03
C PHE A 183 3.43 -18.85 -2.61
N ASN A 184 4.47 -18.02 -2.44
CA ASN A 184 4.95 -17.55 -1.16
C ASN A 184 5.11 -18.67 -0.11
N GLU A 185 5.82 -19.74 -0.49
CA GLU A 185 6.00 -20.93 0.34
C GLU A 185 6.63 -20.61 1.70
N ALA A 186 7.57 -19.67 1.71
CA ALA A 186 8.25 -19.20 2.91
C ALA A 186 7.38 -18.32 3.81
N THR A 187 6.15 -17.97 3.40
CA THR A 187 5.26 -17.03 4.12
C THR A 187 5.97 -15.70 4.39
N ASP A 188 6.69 -15.18 3.38
CA ASP A 188 7.46 -13.95 3.45
C ASP A 188 6.52 -12.73 3.50
N TYR A 189 6.54 -12.02 4.64
CA TYR A 189 5.75 -10.82 4.86
C TYR A 189 6.23 -9.61 4.08
N GLN A 190 7.51 -9.53 3.77
CA GLN A 190 8.07 -8.46 2.95
C GLN A 190 7.53 -8.56 1.51
N GLN A 191 7.53 -9.78 0.96
CA GLN A 191 6.95 -10.05 -0.35
C GLN A 191 5.43 -9.85 -0.37
N PHE A 192 4.72 -10.31 0.65
CA PHE A 192 3.27 -10.24 0.72
C PHE A 192 2.78 -8.82 1.00
N LEU A 193 3.26 -8.19 2.08
CA LEU A 193 2.68 -6.96 2.61
C LEU A 193 3.44 -5.71 2.13
N ALA A 194 4.78 -5.66 2.27
CA ALA A 194 5.53 -4.46 1.89
C ALA A 194 5.40 -4.16 0.39
N SER A 195 5.45 -5.19 -0.46
CA SER A 195 5.34 -5.04 -1.92
C SER A 195 4.00 -4.44 -2.36
N THR A 196 2.91 -4.61 -1.58
CA THR A 196 1.57 -4.09 -1.87
C THR A 196 1.26 -2.77 -1.14
N VAL A 197 1.79 -2.58 0.08
CA VAL A 197 1.61 -1.33 0.85
C VAL A 197 2.37 -0.16 0.21
N ILE A 198 3.57 -0.40 -0.33
CA ILE A 198 4.37 0.67 -0.97
C ILE A 198 3.61 1.33 -2.13
N PRO A 199 3.07 0.60 -3.12
CA PRO A 199 2.23 1.20 -4.17
C PRO A 199 1.02 1.95 -3.63
N ALA A 200 0.39 1.45 -2.55
CA ALA A 200 -0.75 2.12 -1.93
C ALA A 200 -0.36 3.47 -1.32
N LEU A 201 0.75 3.55 -0.62
CA LEU A 201 1.26 4.81 -0.06
C LEU A 201 1.70 5.78 -1.16
N LEU A 202 2.38 5.29 -2.20
CA LEU A 202 2.72 6.11 -3.37
C LEU A 202 1.46 6.65 -4.06
N HIS A 203 0.39 5.85 -4.17
CA HIS A 203 -0.90 6.29 -4.69
C HIS A 203 -1.50 7.45 -3.87
N ILE A 204 -1.50 7.34 -2.53
CA ILE A 204 -1.97 8.42 -1.65
C ILE A 204 -1.17 9.69 -1.87
N LEU A 205 0.16 9.60 -1.83
CA LEU A 205 1.06 10.72 -2.03
C LEU A 205 0.90 11.35 -3.42
N ALA A 206 0.75 10.53 -4.47
CA ALA A 206 0.50 11.00 -5.83
C ALA A 206 -0.82 11.79 -5.94
N MET A 207 -1.90 11.32 -5.30
CA MET A 207 -3.17 12.05 -5.27
C MET A 207 -3.03 13.39 -4.53
N VAL A 208 -2.29 13.43 -3.41
CA VAL A 208 -2.01 14.68 -2.67
C VAL A 208 -1.25 15.67 -3.55
N ILE A 209 -0.20 15.21 -4.27
CA ILE A 209 0.55 16.07 -5.19
C ILE A 209 -0.34 16.52 -6.36
N GLY A 210 -1.19 15.64 -6.87
CA GLY A 210 -2.19 15.98 -7.88
C GLY A 210 -3.08 17.14 -7.45
N ALA A 211 -3.57 17.08 -6.22
CA ALA A 211 -4.39 18.12 -5.62
C ALA A 211 -3.60 19.42 -5.38
N THR A 212 -2.39 19.34 -4.80
CA THR A 212 -1.60 20.54 -4.45
C THR A 212 -1.05 21.27 -5.67
N THR A 213 -0.61 20.55 -6.70
CA THR A 213 0.02 21.14 -7.90
C THR A 213 -0.89 22.11 -8.64
N ILE A 214 -2.17 21.79 -8.78
CA ILE A 214 -3.13 22.73 -9.38
C ILE A 214 -3.86 23.57 -8.33
N GLY A 215 -4.03 23.03 -7.12
CA GLY A 215 -4.77 23.68 -6.04
C GLY A 215 -4.09 24.94 -5.53
N ARG A 216 -2.76 24.99 -5.54
CA ARG A 216 -2.02 26.21 -5.18
C ARG A 216 -2.26 27.35 -6.18
N GLU A 217 -2.41 27.03 -7.48
CA GLU A 217 -2.74 28.04 -8.47
C GLU A 217 -4.14 28.64 -8.25
N LEU A 218 -5.10 27.82 -7.78
CA LEU A 218 -6.42 28.29 -7.37
C LEU A 218 -6.37 29.11 -6.08
N ARG A 219 -5.69 28.59 -5.04
CA ARG A 219 -5.55 29.24 -3.73
C ARG A 219 -4.93 30.62 -3.86
N ASP A 220 -3.84 30.72 -4.64
CA ASP A 220 -3.05 31.95 -4.82
C ASP A 220 -3.60 32.84 -5.96
N ARG A 221 -4.76 32.45 -6.54
CA ARG A 221 -5.42 33.18 -7.65
C ARG A 221 -4.53 33.34 -8.88
N ARG A 222 -3.62 32.38 -9.12
CA ARG A 222 -2.62 32.43 -10.20
C ARG A 222 -2.97 31.58 -11.43
N ILE A 223 -4.03 30.77 -11.40
CA ILE A 223 -4.38 29.85 -12.49
C ILE A 223 -4.59 30.58 -13.83
N GLY A 224 -5.17 31.78 -13.83
CA GLY A 224 -5.34 32.60 -15.04
C GLY A 224 -4.01 33.08 -15.62
N ARG A 225 -3.08 33.50 -14.76
CA ARG A 225 -1.72 33.91 -15.15
C ARG A 225 -0.91 32.74 -15.68
N TRP A 226 -1.00 31.56 -15.04
CA TRP A 226 -0.38 30.33 -15.52
C TRP A 226 -0.89 29.99 -16.94
N TYR A 227 -2.22 30.05 -17.17
CA TYR A 227 -2.80 29.79 -18.49
C TYR A 227 -2.27 30.79 -19.55
N THR A 228 -2.27 32.08 -19.27
CA THR A 228 -1.74 33.10 -20.17
C THR A 228 -0.27 32.86 -20.53
N PHE A 229 0.54 32.47 -19.55
CA PHE A 229 1.96 32.14 -19.75
C PHE A 229 2.15 30.95 -20.68
N ILE A 230 1.42 29.84 -20.47
CA ILE A 230 1.56 28.65 -21.34
C ILE A 230 1.11 28.92 -22.78
N ASP A 231 0.08 29.75 -22.95
CA ASP A 231 -0.48 30.08 -24.28
C ASP A 231 0.36 31.10 -25.05
N THR A 232 0.72 32.22 -24.42
CA THR A 232 1.36 33.37 -25.12
C THR A 232 2.88 33.48 -24.90
N GLY A 233 3.42 32.89 -23.84
CA GLY A 233 4.83 32.96 -23.48
C GLY A 233 5.29 34.34 -22.96
N ARG A 234 4.36 35.19 -22.53
CA ARG A 234 4.74 36.54 -22.00
C ARG A 234 5.52 36.39 -20.69
N PRO A 235 6.68 37.09 -20.55
CA PRO A 235 7.63 36.93 -19.46
C PRO A 235 7.17 37.46 -18.09
N ASP A 236 6.08 38.24 -18.04
CA ASP A 236 5.58 38.89 -16.81
C ASP A 236 5.26 37.89 -15.65
N LEU A 237 5.25 36.59 -15.92
CA LEU A 237 4.98 35.54 -14.94
C LEU A 237 6.24 34.91 -14.36
N THR A 238 7.40 35.05 -15.02
CA THR A 238 8.66 34.60 -14.43
C THR A 238 9.12 35.56 -13.30
N ALA A 239 8.80 36.84 -13.41
CA ALA A 239 9.02 37.82 -12.36
C ALA A 239 8.16 37.59 -11.10
N LEU A 240 7.01 36.92 -11.21
CA LEU A 240 6.09 36.68 -10.07
C LEU A 240 6.47 35.50 -9.19
N VAL A 241 7.30 34.59 -9.68
CA VAL A 241 7.93 33.56 -8.80
C VAL A 241 9.05 34.23 -7.97
N ASP A 242 9.61 35.32 -8.46
CA ASP A 242 10.70 36.08 -7.79
C ASP A 242 10.18 37.14 -6.81
N SER A 243 8.90 37.56 -6.90
CA SER A 243 8.35 38.65 -6.10
C SER A 243 7.84 38.25 -4.69
N ASP A 244 7.91 36.99 -4.29
CA ASP A 244 7.61 36.61 -2.89
C ASP A 244 8.68 37.12 -1.88
N THR A 245 9.76 37.74 -2.37
CA THR A 245 10.80 38.43 -1.54
C THR A 245 10.54 39.91 -1.33
N VAL A 246 9.51 40.49 -1.93
CA VAL A 246 9.18 41.94 -1.77
C VAL A 246 7.82 42.08 -1.10
N SER A 247 7.71 41.64 0.14
CA SER A 247 6.52 41.84 0.97
C SER A 247 6.70 42.90 2.05
N THR A 248 7.18 44.10 1.69
CA THR A 248 7.13 45.22 2.67
C THR A 248 6.93 46.63 2.07
N LEU A 249 6.78 46.78 0.77
CA LEU A 249 6.51 48.09 0.21
C LEU A 249 5.35 48.02 -0.82
N ASP A 250 4.27 48.74 -0.57
CA ASP A 250 3.11 49.07 -1.41
C ASP A 250 1.88 48.11 -1.42
N HIS A 251 1.20 48.08 -0.28
CA HIS A 251 -0.15 47.53 -0.18
C HIS A 251 -1.26 48.31 -0.92
N LYS A 252 -1.01 49.45 -1.49
CA LYS A 252 -2.06 50.30 -2.13
C LYS A 252 -2.05 50.31 -3.66
N GLN A 253 -0.93 50.08 -4.33
CA GLN A 253 -0.85 50.11 -5.80
C GLN A 253 -1.14 48.76 -6.47
N SER A 254 -0.93 47.66 -5.78
CA SER A 254 -1.12 46.28 -6.29
C SER A 254 -2.57 45.88 -6.53
N ARG A 255 -3.55 46.51 -5.86
CA ARG A 255 -4.98 46.14 -6.01
C ARG A 255 -5.62 46.60 -7.31
N SER A 256 -5.18 47.73 -7.86
CA SER A 256 -5.77 48.28 -9.09
C SER A 256 -5.24 47.60 -10.38
N ASP A 257 -3.97 47.17 -10.37
CA ASP A 257 -3.33 46.56 -11.55
C ASP A 257 -3.54 45.02 -11.64
N ALA A 258 -3.85 44.35 -10.52
CA ALA A 258 -4.19 42.91 -10.53
C ALA A 258 -5.54 42.61 -11.20
N THR A 259 -6.43 43.57 -11.32
CA THR A 259 -7.76 43.41 -11.95
C THR A 259 -7.76 43.74 -13.45
N LYS A 260 -6.84 44.54 -13.96
CA LYS A 260 -6.78 44.91 -15.39
C LYS A 260 -6.46 43.76 -16.34
N PRO A 261 -5.53 42.83 -16.06
CA PRO A 261 -5.28 41.69 -16.94
C PRO A 261 -6.43 40.67 -16.98
N LEU A 262 -7.20 40.55 -15.90
CA LEU A 262 -8.38 39.67 -15.87
C LEU A 262 -9.54 40.12 -16.77
N ALA A 263 -9.73 41.46 -16.88
CA ALA A 263 -10.75 42.02 -17.77
C ALA A 263 -10.37 41.84 -19.26
N ALA A 264 -9.09 41.78 -19.57
CA ALA A 264 -8.58 41.51 -20.93
C ALA A 264 -8.80 40.05 -21.36
N ILE A 265 -8.72 39.08 -20.42
CA ILE A 265 -9.01 37.67 -20.68
C ILE A 265 -10.50 37.46 -21.01
N LYS A 266 -11.40 38.23 -20.39
CA LYS A 266 -12.86 38.14 -20.63
C LYS A 266 -13.29 38.55 -22.05
N LYS A 267 -12.47 39.23 -22.83
CA LYS A 267 -12.92 39.83 -24.10
C LYS A 267 -12.38 39.19 -25.39
N THR A 268 -11.31 38.34 -25.34
CA THR A 268 -10.64 38.02 -26.62
C THR A 268 -10.04 36.62 -26.77
N GLN A 269 -10.04 35.72 -25.77
CA GLN A 269 -9.36 34.45 -25.91
C GLN A 269 -10.25 33.25 -25.59
N GLN A 270 -10.64 32.49 -26.62
CA GLN A 270 -11.23 31.16 -26.43
C GLN A 270 -10.17 30.25 -25.78
N VAL A 271 -10.40 29.86 -24.52
CA VAL A 271 -9.55 28.89 -23.81
C VAL A 271 -9.50 27.58 -24.58
N SER A 272 -8.35 27.23 -25.14
CA SER A 272 -8.15 25.98 -25.89
C SER A 272 -7.93 24.82 -24.95
N ILE A 273 -8.78 23.78 -25.05
CA ILE A 273 -8.62 22.54 -24.28
C ILE A 273 -7.30 21.83 -24.60
N ALA A 274 -6.87 21.87 -25.89
CA ALA A 274 -5.60 21.25 -26.28
C ALA A 274 -4.39 21.92 -25.60
N VAL A 275 -4.37 23.25 -25.51
CA VAL A 275 -3.32 23.99 -24.79
C VAL A 275 -3.34 23.66 -23.30
N LEU A 276 -4.53 23.53 -22.68
CA LEU A 276 -4.68 23.10 -21.29
C LEU A 276 -4.14 21.69 -21.05
N VAL A 277 -4.48 20.73 -21.92
CA VAL A 277 -3.97 19.36 -21.81
C VAL A 277 -2.45 19.33 -21.83
N PHE A 278 -1.82 19.97 -22.81
CA PHE A 278 -0.36 20.01 -22.92
C PHE A 278 0.28 20.83 -21.79
N GLY A 279 -0.35 21.93 -21.36
CA GLY A 279 0.08 22.70 -20.20
C GLY A 279 0.02 21.89 -18.89
N LEU A 280 -1.05 21.12 -18.68
CA LEU A 280 -1.19 20.23 -17.52
C LEU A 280 -0.17 19.08 -17.58
N LEU A 281 0.04 18.45 -18.73
CA LEU A 281 1.11 17.45 -18.89
C LEU A 281 2.47 18.02 -18.53
N GLY A 282 2.78 19.26 -18.97
CA GLY A 282 4.01 19.96 -18.59
C GLY A 282 4.07 20.26 -17.10
N LYS A 283 2.94 20.63 -16.48
CA LYS A 283 2.88 20.95 -15.05
C LYS A 283 3.15 19.73 -14.16
N TYR A 284 2.62 18.58 -14.55
CA TYR A 284 2.82 17.31 -13.82
C TYR A 284 4.06 16.52 -14.28
N PHE A 285 4.82 17.01 -15.27
CA PHE A 285 5.95 16.28 -15.84
C PHE A 285 6.99 15.84 -14.81
N TRP A 286 7.45 16.77 -13.95
CA TRP A 286 8.47 16.46 -12.93
C TRP A 286 7.98 15.54 -11.83
N PRO A 287 6.79 15.73 -11.24
CA PRO A 287 6.19 14.75 -10.36
C PRO A 287 6.02 13.37 -10.99
N MET A 288 5.51 13.30 -12.23
CA MET A 288 5.33 12.02 -12.94
C MET A 288 6.66 11.31 -13.17
N LEU A 289 7.71 12.05 -13.58
CA LEU A 289 9.04 11.49 -13.76
C LEU A 289 9.61 10.95 -12.44
N ALA A 290 9.51 11.71 -11.36
CA ALA A 290 10.00 11.28 -10.05
C ALA A 290 9.25 10.02 -9.57
N TYR A 291 7.92 10.00 -9.66
CA TYR A 291 7.12 8.85 -9.24
C TYR A 291 7.31 7.62 -10.14
N SER A 292 7.66 7.80 -11.42
CA SER A 292 8.10 6.72 -12.30
C SER A 292 9.41 6.09 -11.78
N ILE A 293 10.36 6.90 -11.32
CA ILE A 293 11.62 6.43 -10.71
C ILE A 293 11.34 5.71 -9.38
N TRP A 294 10.49 6.26 -8.51
CA TRP A 294 10.12 5.61 -7.25
C TRP A 294 9.34 4.31 -7.47
N SER A 295 8.53 4.25 -8.52
CA SER A 295 7.86 3.02 -8.97
C SER A 295 8.87 1.96 -9.41
N ALA A 296 9.91 2.35 -10.16
CA ALA A 296 10.98 1.45 -10.55
C ALA A 296 11.77 0.94 -9.34
N LEU A 297 12.09 1.82 -8.37
CA LEU A 297 12.75 1.44 -7.12
C LEU A 297 11.91 0.45 -6.31
N ALA A 298 10.61 0.73 -6.15
CA ALA A 298 9.68 -0.14 -5.44
C ALA A 298 9.62 -1.55 -6.04
N LEU A 299 9.55 -1.64 -7.38
CA LEU A 299 9.55 -2.92 -8.08
C LEU A 299 10.91 -3.62 -8.02
N TRP A 300 12.00 -2.88 -8.13
CA TRP A 300 13.34 -3.44 -7.98
C TRP A 300 13.55 -4.09 -6.61
N LEU A 301 13.08 -3.46 -5.55
CA LEU A 301 13.09 -4.02 -4.20
C LEU A 301 12.20 -5.26 -4.09
N ALA A 302 11.03 -5.26 -4.73
CA ALA A 302 10.07 -6.37 -4.65
C ALA A 302 10.48 -7.62 -5.44
N THR A 303 11.40 -7.52 -6.40
CA THR A 303 11.75 -8.63 -7.32
C THR A 303 12.95 -9.52 -6.96
N PRO A 304 13.91 -9.18 -6.05
CA PRO A 304 15.19 -9.89 -5.95
C PRO A 304 15.10 -11.34 -5.52
N GLN A 305 14.03 -11.76 -4.88
CA GLN A 305 13.92 -13.10 -4.27
C GLN A 305 13.17 -14.13 -5.13
N GLN A 306 12.61 -13.72 -6.27
CA GLN A 306 11.81 -14.60 -7.13
C GLN A 306 12.32 -14.55 -8.58
N ALA A 307 12.34 -15.70 -9.24
CA ALA A 307 12.59 -15.79 -10.69
C ALA A 307 11.34 -15.29 -11.46
N VAL A 308 11.14 -13.97 -11.50
CA VAL A 308 10.03 -13.34 -12.19
C VAL A 308 10.41 -13.05 -13.64
N ALA A 309 9.51 -13.37 -14.58
CA ALA A 309 9.73 -13.09 -16.00
C ALA A 309 9.86 -11.57 -16.25
N LEU A 310 10.80 -11.16 -17.10
CA LEU A 310 11.02 -9.75 -17.46
C LEU A 310 9.72 -9.08 -17.98
N ALA A 311 8.92 -9.82 -18.75
CA ALA A 311 7.63 -9.34 -19.25
C ALA A 311 6.65 -8.98 -18.12
N SER A 312 6.61 -9.79 -17.04
CA SER A 312 5.80 -9.54 -15.85
C SER A 312 6.25 -8.28 -15.11
N ILE A 313 7.57 -8.07 -14.99
CA ILE A 313 8.14 -6.86 -14.38
C ILE A 313 7.76 -5.62 -15.19
N ILE A 314 7.91 -5.67 -16.51
CA ILE A 314 7.56 -4.54 -17.40
C ILE A 314 6.07 -4.20 -17.30
N VAL A 315 5.20 -5.19 -17.35
CA VAL A 315 3.74 -4.97 -17.27
C VAL A 315 3.34 -4.40 -15.91
N THR A 316 3.95 -4.88 -14.83
CA THR A 316 3.70 -4.35 -13.48
C THR A 316 4.21 -2.92 -13.35
N TYR A 317 5.38 -2.61 -13.92
CA TYR A 317 5.90 -1.25 -13.96
C TYR A 317 4.97 -0.29 -14.71
N ILE A 318 4.55 -0.67 -15.92
CA ILE A 318 3.58 0.12 -16.70
C ILE A 318 2.29 0.34 -15.91
N GLY A 319 1.75 -0.70 -15.27
CA GLY A 319 0.57 -0.61 -14.43
C GLY A 319 0.75 0.35 -13.26
N LEU A 320 1.91 0.34 -12.58
CA LEU A 320 2.20 1.23 -11.48
C LEU A 320 2.34 2.69 -11.93
N VAL A 321 3.03 2.93 -13.04
CA VAL A 321 3.15 4.28 -13.61
C VAL A 321 1.78 4.81 -14.03
N LEU A 322 0.92 3.99 -14.65
CA LEU A 322 -0.46 4.37 -14.98
C LEU A 322 -1.29 4.68 -13.73
N LEU A 323 -1.15 3.88 -12.67
CA LEU A 323 -1.80 4.18 -11.40
C LEU A 323 -1.33 5.54 -10.84
N MET A 324 -0.03 5.83 -10.85
CA MET A 324 0.50 7.12 -10.38
C MET A 324 -0.04 8.28 -11.23
N MET A 325 -0.05 8.14 -12.56
CA MET A 325 -0.61 9.15 -13.46
C MET A 325 -2.10 9.39 -13.19
N LEU A 326 -2.88 8.32 -13.06
CA LEU A 326 -4.30 8.42 -12.73
C LEU A 326 -4.51 9.10 -11.37
N SER A 327 -3.67 8.79 -10.38
CA SER A 327 -3.72 9.38 -9.04
C SER A 327 -3.51 10.89 -9.08
N PHE A 328 -2.55 11.38 -9.85
CA PHE A 328 -2.35 12.83 -10.05
C PHE A 328 -3.60 13.48 -10.62
N TRP A 329 -4.21 12.89 -11.65
CA TRP A 329 -5.41 13.45 -12.27
C TRP A 329 -6.62 13.43 -11.33
N LEU A 330 -6.80 12.37 -10.54
CA LEU A 330 -7.88 12.30 -9.54
C LEU A 330 -7.76 13.40 -8.48
N GLY A 331 -6.55 13.60 -7.93
CA GLY A 331 -6.30 14.70 -6.99
C GLY A 331 -6.60 16.07 -7.58
N ALA A 332 -6.21 16.29 -8.84
CA ALA A 332 -6.51 17.52 -9.57
C ALA A 332 -8.03 17.69 -9.80
N ILE A 333 -8.74 16.62 -10.16
CA ILE A 333 -10.21 16.64 -10.38
C ILE A 333 -10.95 17.06 -9.11
N PHE A 334 -10.61 16.51 -7.95
CA PHE A 334 -11.25 16.87 -6.68
C PHE A 334 -11.02 18.32 -6.31
N THR A 335 -9.82 18.82 -6.55
CA THR A 335 -9.48 20.21 -6.27
C THR A 335 -10.15 21.20 -7.22
N LEU A 336 -10.12 20.92 -8.52
CA LEU A 336 -10.78 21.76 -9.53
C LEU A 336 -12.30 21.70 -9.43
N GLY A 337 -12.85 20.54 -9.09
CA GLY A 337 -14.29 20.35 -8.92
C GLY A 337 -14.85 21.17 -7.77
N SER A 338 -14.13 21.23 -6.65
CA SER A 338 -14.50 21.98 -5.45
C SER A 338 -14.06 23.45 -5.45
N PHE A 339 -13.20 23.86 -6.37
CA PHE A 339 -12.51 25.17 -6.39
C PHE A 339 -11.72 25.49 -5.11
N SER A 340 -11.47 24.50 -4.27
CA SER A 340 -10.78 24.67 -2.98
C SER A 340 -9.72 23.61 -2.80
N LEU A 341 -8.48 24.03 -2.52
CA LEU A 341 -7.38 23.12 -2.20
C LEU A 341 -7.69 22.29 -0.95
N ARG A 342 -8.30 22.90 0.08
CA ARG A 342 -8.65 22.21 1.33
C ARG A 342 -9.65 21.08 1.07
N MET A 343 -10.74 21.38 0.35
CA MET A 343 -11.73 20.38 -0.01
C MET A 343 -11.15 19.29 -0.93
N GLY A 344 -10.31 19.67 -1.87
CA GLY A 344 -9.60 18.73 -2.74
C GLY A 344 -8.73 17.75 -1.95
N LEU A 345 -7.94 18.24 -0.99
CA LEU A 345 -7.12 17.41 -0.11
C LEU A 345 -7.96 16.50 0.80
N SER A 346 -9.05 17.03 1.38
CA SER A 346 -9.96 16.23 2.20
C SER A 346 -10.60 15.09 1.41
N SER A 347 -11.09 15.38 0.21
CA SER A 347 -11.67 14.36 -0.69
C SER A 347 -10.62 13.33 -1.13
N THR A 348 -9.41 13.78 -1.43
CA THR A 348 -8.27 12.91 -1.76
C THR A 348 -7.98 11.95 -0.61
N GLY A 349 -7.83 12.44 0.62
CA GLY A 349 -7.58 11.62 1.80
C GLY A 349 -8.71 10.62 2.08
N PHE A 350 -9.96 11.07 1.98
CA PHE A 350 -11.14 10.24 2.20
C PHE A 350 -11.23 9.05 1.21
N ILE A 351 -10.82 9.23 -0.04
CA ILE A 351 -10.88 8.20 -1.07
C ILE A 351 -9.62 7.34 -1.08
N SER A 352 -8.43 7.94 -0.99
CA SER A 352 -7.18 7.21 -1.15
C SER A 352 -6.77 6.42 0.09
N ALA A 353 -7.00 6.94 1.31
CA ALA A 353 -6.55 6.27 2.52
C ALA A 353 -7.21 4.90 2.75
N PRO A 354 -8.54 4.72 2.61
CA PRO A 354 -9.16 3.41 2.78
C PRO A 354 -9.00 2.48 1.56
N SER A 355 -8.46 2.96 0.43
CA SER A 355 -8.35 2.18 -0.82
C SER A 355 -7.64 0.84 -0.64
N TYR A 356 -6.62 0.78 0.22
CA TYR A 356 -5.88 -0.44 0.48
C TYR A 356 -6.71 -1.49 1.23
N ALA A 357 -7.56 -1.07 2.17
CA ALA A 357 -8.46 -1.98 2.89
C ALA A 357 -9.48 -2.66 1.96
N PHE A 358 -9.95 -1.93 0.93
CA PHE A 358 -10.88 -2.48 -0.06
C PHE A 358 -10.20 -3.32 -1.16
N ALA A 359 -8.87 -3.28 -1.26
CA ALA A 359 -8.14 -3.91 -2.38
C ALA A 359 -8.12 -5.45 -2.35
N GLY A 360 -8.63 -6.08 -1.29
CA GLY A 360 -8.70 -7.55 -1.18
C GLY A 360 -7.38 -8.22 -0.78
N VAL A 361 -6.38 -7.44 -0.34
CA VAL A 361 -5.06 -7.94 0.06
C VAL A 361 -5.08 -8.41 1.52
N THR A 362 -5.52 -7.54 2.44
CA THR A 362 -5.56 -7.82 3.88
C THR A 362 -6.83 -8.54 4.31
N PHE A 363 -7.92 -8.31 3.61
CA PHE A 363 -9.20 -8.97 3.84
C PHE A 363 -9.75 -9.51 2.53
N PRO A 364 -10.23 -10.77 2.47
CA PRO A 364 -10.68 -11.38 1.23
C PRO A 364 -11.81 -10.60 0.56
N TYR A 365 -11.66 -10.28 -0.73
CA TYR A 365 -12.66 -9.55 -1.53
C TYR A 365 -14.06 -10.19 -1.48
N ILE A 366 -14.12 -11.52 -1.48
CA ILE A 366 -15.40 -12.28 -1.42
C ILE A 366 -16.10 -12.19 -0.07
N ALA A 367 -15.40 -11.74 0.98
CA ALA A 367 -15.92 -11.66 2.34
C ALA A 367 -16.45 -10.26 2.70
N ILE A 368 -16.24 -9.26 1.84
CA ILE A 368 -16.82 -7.92 2.01
C ILE A 368 -18.22 -7.85 1.42
N SER A 369 -19.06 -6.94 1.93
CA SER A 369 -20.43 -6.74 1.44
C SER A 369 -20.48 -6.29 -0.02
N ASP A 370 -21.58 -6.54 -0.72
CA ASP A 370 -21.75 -6.18 -2.14
C ASP A 370 -21.53 -4.69 -2.39
N SER A 371 -22.01 -3.81 -1.50
CA SER A 371 -21.76 -2.37 -1.58
C SER A 371 -20.27 -2.03 -1.49
N ALA A 372 -19.53 -2.72 -0.61
CA ALA A 372 -18.08 -2.54 -0.49
C ALA A 372 -17.32 -3.10 -1.71
N GLN A 373 -17.83 -4.17 -2.33
CA GLN A 373 -17.27 -4.70 -3.59
C GLN A 373 -17.45 -3.72 -4.74
N HIS A 374 -18.62 -3.07 -4.86
CA HIS A 374 -18.84 -2.01 -5.86
C HIS A 374 -17.87 -0.84 -5.65
N TRP A 375 -17.69 -0.42 -4.40
CA TRP A 375 -16.70 0.61 -4.08
C TRP A 375 -15.27 0.19 -4.41
N SER A 376 -14.88 -1.03 -4.01
CA SER A 376 -13.59 -1.62 -4.36
C SER A 376 -13.32 -1.59 -5.87
N ASN A 377 -14.30 -1.97 -6.68
CA ASN A 377 -14.18 -1.99 -8.15
C ASN A 377 -14.08 -0.58 -8.77
N ALA A 378 -14.54 0.46 -8.08
CA ALA A 378 -14.37 1.85 -8.51
C ALA A 378 -12.96 2.39 -8.22
N LEU A 379 -12.20 1.77 -7.29
CA LEU A 379 -10.90 2.26 -6.86
C LEU A 379 -9.77 1.74 -7.76
N PRO A 380 -8.94 2.61 -8.34
CA PRO A 380 -7.88 2.21 -9.26
C PRO A 380 -6.79 1.36 -8.60
N LEU A 381 -6.53 1.58 -7.31
CA LEU A 381 -5.55 0.79 -6.54
C LEU A 381 -5.92 -0.69 -6.51
N THR A 382 -7.19 -1.04 -6.37
CA THR A 382 -7.67 -2.43 -6.37
C THR A 382 -7.27 -3.16 -7.64
N HIS A 383 -7.45 -2.53 -8.79
CA HIS A 383 -7.08 -3.12 -10.09
C HIS A 383 -5.56 -3.30 -10.22
N TYR A 384 -4.80 -2.28 -9.82
CA TYR A 384 -3.35 -2.39 -9.85
C TYR A 384 -2.83 -3.50 -8.92
N LEU A 385 -3.35 -3.62 -7.69
CA LEU A 385 -2.90 -4.66 -6.76
C LEU A 385 -3.26 -6.08 -7.24
N LYS A 386 -4.40 -6.26 -7.90
CA LYS A 386 -4.73 -7.53 -8.59
C LYS A 386 -3.67 -7.86 -9.66
N LEU A 387 -3.26 -6.88 -10.47
CA LEU A 387 -2.20 -7.04 -11.46
C LEU A 387 -0.85 -7.34 -10.80
N HIS A 388 -0.48 -6.58 -9.78
CA HIS A 388 0.78 -6.73 -9.04
C HIS A 388 0.94 -8.14 -8.46
N ILE A 389 -0.08 -8.63 -7.75
CA ILE A 389 -0.08 -9.97 -7.17
C ILE A 389 0.01 -11.03 -8.26
N ALA A 390 -0.79 -10.94 -9.31
CA ALA A 390 -0.77 -11.90 -10.41
C ALA A 390 0.61 -11.99 -11.08
N GLN A 391 1.23 -10.85 -11.37
CA GLN A 391 2.48 -10.82 -12.14
C GLN A 391 3.73 -11.06 -11.28
N LEU A 392 3.85 -10.44 -10.11
CA LEU A 392 5.07 -10.53 -9.29
C LEU A 392 5.04 -11.67 -8.27
N GLN A 393 3.86 -11.96 -7.69
CA GLN A 393 3.77 -12.98 -6.64
C GLN A 393 3.35 -14.35 -7.17
N MET A 394 2.57 -14.38 -8.27
CA MET A 394 2.07 -15.63 -8.86
C MET A 394 2.69 -15.97 -10.23
N ASN A 395 3.55 -15.08 -10.78
CA ASN A 395 4.18 -15.23 -12.10
C ASN A 395 3.17 -15.64 -13.20
N ALA A 396 1.99 -15.01 -13.18
CA ALA A 396 0.89 -15.33 -14.09
C ALA A 396 1.22 -14.88 -15.53
N PRO A 397 0.65 -15.51 -16.56
CA PRO A 397 0.80 -15.06 -17.93
C PRO A 397 0.35 -13.60 -18.10
N VAL A 398 1.12 -12.81 -18.83
CA VAL A 398 0.87 -11.36 -19.05
C VAL A 398 -0.53 -11.10 -19.60
N ALA A 399 -1.06 -12.01 -20.42
CA ALA A 399 -2.40 -11.90 -21.02
C ALA A 399 -3.52 -11.68 -19.98
N ILE A 400 -3.38 -12.24 -18.78
CA ILE A 400 -4.35 -12.07 -17.68
C ILE A 400 -4.42 -10.63 -17.20
N SER A 401 -3.32 -9.89 -17.26
CA SER A 401 -3.21 -8.51 -16.78
C SER A 401 -3.48 -7.44 -17.83
N LEU A 402 -3.50 -7.78 -19.12
CA LEU A 402 -3.74 -6.81 -20.21
C LEU A 402 -5.07 -6.05 -20.08
N PRO A 403 -6.21 -6.67 -19.72
CA PRO A 403 -7.46 -5.95 -19.51
C PRO A 403 -7.35 -4.84 -18.45
N ILE A 404 -6.57 -5.08 -17.39
CA ILE A 404 -6.32 -4.09 -16.34
C ILE A 404 -5.49 -2.92 -16.87
N ILE A 405 -4.46 -3.19 -17.67
CA ILE A 405 -3.63 -2.15 -18.30
C ILE A 405 -4.49 -1.28 -19.23
N TYR A 406 -5.34 -1.89 -20.07
CA TYR A 406 -6.25 -1.13 -20.94
C TYR A 406 -7.24 -0.29 -20.13
N GLY A 407 -7.81 -0.85 -19.05
CA GLY A 407 -8.72 -0.13 -18.16
C GLY A 407 -8.05 1.07 -17.49
N LEU A 408 -6.86 0.89 -16.92
CA LEU A 408 -6.09 1.97 -16.29
C LEU A 408 -5.67 3.05 -17.31
N THR A 409 -5.29 2.65 -18.53
CA THR A 409 -4.95 3.59 -19.61
C THR A 409 -6.15 4.44 -19.99
N LEU A 410 -7.30 3.80 -20.23
CA LEU A 410 -8.53 4.49 -20.57
C LEU A 410 -8.96 5.46 -19.46
N ALA A 411 -8.96 4.99 -18.21
CA ALA A 411 -9.29 5.81 -17.05
C ALA A 411 -8.34 7.03 -16.93
N THR A 412 -7.04 6.84 -17.15
CA THR A 412 -6.04 7.92 -17.15
C THR A 412 -6.32 8.97 -18.21
N ILE A 413 -6.65 8.55 -19.43
CA ILE A 413 -6.98 9.46 -20.56
C ILE A 413 -8.27 10.24 -20.24
N ILE A 414 -9.29 9.57 -19.73
CA ILE A 414 -10.56 10.21 -19.34
C ILE A 414 -10.32 11.22 -18.21
N ALA A 415 -9.59 10.84 -17.17
CA ALA A 415 -9.29 11.72 -16.04
C ALA A 415 -8.47 12.94 -16.46
N MET A 416 -7.50 12.78 -17.37
CA MET A 416 -6.75 13.89 -17.95
C MET A 416 -7.66 14.85 -18.73
N GLY A 417 -8.54 14.31 -19.57
CA GLY A 417 -9.52 15.12 -20.33
C GLY A 417 -10.47 15.87 -19.40
N LEU A 418 -10.99 15.21 -18.38
CA LEU A 418 -11.86 15.82 -17.36
C LEU A 418 -11.12 16.93 -16.59
N THR A 419 -9.87 16.70 -16.22
CA THR A 419 -9.03 17.74 -15.56
C THR A 419 -8.89 18.98 -16.45
N ALA A 420 -8.70 18.81 -17.77
CA ALA A 420 -8.62 19.95 -18.69
C ALA A 420 -9.97 20.69 -18.79
N VAL A 421 -11.07 19.97 -18.84
CA VAL A 421 -12.43 20.59 -18.85
C VAL A 421 -12.70 21.34 -17.55
N LEU A 422 -12.37 20.75 -16.40
CA LEU A 422 -12.52 21.42 -15.10
C LEU A 422 -11.58 22.64 -14.96
N SER A 423 -10.36 22.57 -15.50
CA SER A 423 -9.45 23.72 -15.58
C SER A 423 -10.03 24.85 -16.43
N LYS A 424 -10.65 24.52 -17.57
CA LYS A 424 -11.38 25.51 -18.38
C LYS A 424 -12.53 26.14 -17.60
N ARG A 425 -13.30 25.32 -16.86
CA ARG A 425 -14.37 25.82 -15.99
C ARG A 425 -13.81 26.73 -14.88
N ALA A 426 -12.69 26.37 -14.28
CA ALA A 426 -12.04 27.19 -13.24
C ALA A 426 -11.60 28.54 -13.80
N LEU A 427 -11.06 28.59 -15.02
CA LEU A 427 -10.68 29.85 -15.71
C LEU A 427 -11.90 30.73 -16.02
N ALA A 428 -13.07 30.15 -16.23
CA ALA A 428 -14.30 30.89 -16.51
C ALA A 428 -14.93 31.55 -15.26
N HIS A 429 -14.52 31.11 -14.03
CA HIS A 429 -15.10 31.56 -12.77
C HIS A 429 -14.04 32.14 -11.81
N PRO A 430 -13.40 33.26 -12.17
CA PRO A 430 -12.34 33.84 -11.34
C PRO A 430 -12.80 34.30 -9.94
N GLU A 431 -14.11 34.57 -9.77
CA GLU A 431 -14.73 34.92 -8.50
C GLU A 431 -14.65 33.79 -7.44
N ARG A 432 -14.43 32.55 -7.86
CA ARG A 432 -14.31 31.38 -6.98
C ARG A 432 -12.87 31.06 -6.59
N TRP A 433 -11.89 31.75 -7.15
CA TRP A 433 -10.49 31.51 -6.82
C TRP A 433 -10.17 32.02 -5.41
N GLY A 434 -9.36 31.26 -4.68
CA GLY A 434 -8.96 31.59 -3.31
C GLY A 434 -10.04 31.28 -2.28
N ALA A 435 -11.05 30.47 -2.61
CA ALA A 435 -12.01 29.94 -1.64
C ALA A 435 -11.26 29.12 -0.56
N ARG A 436 -11.51 29.46 0.73
CA ARG A 436 -10.90 28.81 1.90
C ARG A 436 -11.72 27.62 2.36
#